data_c98fd8354c36601af5cc67334dbc20a8
#
_entry.id   c98fd8354c36601af5cc67334dbc20a8
#
_cell.length_a   1.000
_cell.length_b   1.000
_cell.length_c   1.000
_cell.angle_alpha   90.00
_cell.angle_beta   90.00
_cell.angle_gamma   90.00
#
_symmetry.space_group_name_H-M   'P 1'
#
loop_
_entity.id
_entity.type
_entity.pdbx_description
1 polymer ?
#
loop_
_entity_poly.entity_id
_entity_poly.type
_entity_poly.pdbx_seq_one_letter_code
_entity_poly.pdbx_strand_id
1 'polypeptide(L)'
;MPSHHSNMRTLYIDHHGWLNAWLRSRLGNAADAADLAQDTFLRLLNRHELLELKAPRAFLRTVARGIVIDHWRREELERAYLEAIAHQPCHETPSPESRQLVLELLESIAKMLDGLKPKVRQAFLLAQCEGMPYKQIAEQMSVSLRSVERYIADALYHCYLLRYAP
;
A
#
# COMPACT_ATOMS: atom_id res chain seq x y z
N MET A 1 -10.67 36.24 2.73
CA MET A 1 -10.08 34.90 2.99
C MET A 1 -10.03 34.16 1.68
N PRO A 2 -8.86 33.73 1.16
CA PRO A 2 -8.82 32.90 -0.03
C PRO A 2 -9.51 31.58 0.27
N SER A 3 -10.44 31.19 -0.60
CA SER A 3 -11.17 29.95 -0.45
C SER A 3 -10.23 28.75 -0.65
N HIS A 4 -10.51 27.60 -0.01
CA HIS A 4 -9.77 26.35 -0.16
C HIS A 4 -9.49 25.98 -1.62
N HIS A 5 -10.46 26.25 -2.50
CA HIS A 5 -10.33 26.05 -3.95
C HIS A 5 -9.32 27.00 -4.62
N SER A 6 -9.19 28.23 -4.14
CA SER A 6 -8.18 29.17 -4.67
C SER A 6 -6.76 28.71 -4.36
N ASN A 7 -6.52 28.24 -3.14
CA ASN A 7 -5.21 27.74 -2.71
C ASN A 7 -4.83 26.45 -3.46
N MET A 8 -5.78 25.54 -3.69
CA MET A 8 -5.55 24.31 -4.43
C MET A 8 -5.26 24.60 -5.91
N ARG A 9 -5.96 25.54 -6.54
CA ARG A 9 -5.71 25.93 -7.94
C ARG A 9 -4.30 26.48 -8.11
N THR A 10 -3.86 27.34 -7.21
CA THR A 10 -2.52 27.91 -7.22
C THR A 10 -1.48 26.80 -7.03
N LEU A 11 -1.67 25.92 -6.04
CA LEU A 11 -0.80 24.78 -5.79
C LEU A 11 -0.65 23.88 -7.02
N TYR A 12 -1.75 23.61 -7.71
CA TYR A 12 -1.75 22.83 -8.93
C TYR A 12 -0.98 23.51 -10.06
N ILE A 13 -1.29 24.77 -10.35
CA ILE A 13 -0.63 25.54 -11.44
C ILE A 13 0.89 25.64 -11.19
N ASP A 14 1.30 25.92 -9.96
CA ASP A 14 2.69 26.19 -9.62
C ASP A 14 3.55 24.91 -9.52
N HIS A 15 2.92 23.76 -9.26
CA HIS A 15 3.68 22.56 -8.90
C HIS A 15 3.36 21.31 -9.73
N HIS A 16 2.32 21.31 -10.55
CA HIS A 16 1.94 20.14 -11.37
C HIS A 16 3.07 19.69 -12.30
N GLY A 17 3.67 20.62 -13.05
CA GLY A 17 4.75 20.31 -13.98
C GLY A 17 5.97 19.72 -13.28
N TRP A 18 6.35 20.30 -12.15
CA TRP A 18 7.45 19.79 -11.32
C TRP A 18 7.15 18.40 -10.76
N LEU A 19 5.93 18.19 -10.22
CA LEU A 19 5.51 16.91 -9.65
C LEU A 19 5.51 15.81 -10.72
N ASN A 20 4.97 16.10 -11.89
CA ASN A 20 4.95 15.17 -13.02
C ASN A 20 6.37 14.79 -13.46
N ALA A 21 7.30 15.75 -13.58
CA ALA A 21 8.69 15.48 -13.91
C ALA A 21 9.38 14.61 -12.84
N TRP A 22 9.11 14.90 -11.57
CA TRP A 22 9.64 14.09 -10.46
C TRP A 22 9.09 12.66 -10.48
N LEU A 23 7.78 12.47 -10.70
CA LEU A 23 7.16 11.14 -10.82
C LEU A 23 7.70 10.38 -12.04
N ARG A 24 7.85 11.06 -13.16
CA ARG A 24 8.42 10.46 -14.39
C ARG A 24 9.83 9.94 -14.18
N SER A 25 10.65 10.65 -13.41
CA SER A 25 12.01 10.17 -13.07
C SER A 25 12.00 8.91 -12.18
N ARG A 26 10.90 8.65 -11.46
CA ARG A 26 10.76 7.49 -10.55
C ARG A 26 10.11 6.28 -11.22
N LEU A 27 9.16 6.52 -12.11
CA LEU A 27 8.35 5.48 -12.74
C LEU A 27 8.89 5.06 -14.11
N GLY A 28 9.67 5.92 -14.77
CA GLY A 28 10.17 5.67 -16.12
C GLY A 28 9.09 5.72 -17.22
N ASN A 29 7.82 5.93 -16.86
CA ASN A 29 6.68 5.96 -17.74
C ASN A 29 5.92 7.28 -17.60
N ALA A 30 5.64 7.94 -18.72
CA ALA A 30 4.99 9.25 -18.74
C ALA A 30 3.48 9.17 -18.43
N ALA A 31 2.81 8.10 -18.84
CA ALA A 31 1.39 7.91 -18.60
C ALA A 31 1.11 7.69 -17.09
N ASP A 32 1.83 6.77 -16.47
CA ASP A 32 1.70 6.49 -15.04
C ASP A 32 2.09 7.71 -14.20
N ALA A 33 3.12 8.46 -14.61
CA ALA A 33 3.52 9.69 -13.93
C ALA A 33 2.39 10.75 -13.95
N ALA A 34 1.71 10.91 -15.09
CA ALA A 34 0.58 11.83 -15.20
C ALA A 34 -0.60 11.40 -14.33
N ASP A 35 -0.94 10.12 -14.33
CA ASP A 35 -2.02 9.56 -13.51
C ASP A 35 -1.72 9.71 -12.00
N LEU A 36 -0.51 9.37 -11.56
CA LEU A 36 -0.14 9.50 -10.16
C LEU A 36 0.01 10.96 -9.72
N ALA A 37 0.34 11.88 -10.63
CA ALA A 37 0.30 13.32 -10.35
C ALA A 37 -1.13 13.78 -10.08
N GLN A 38 -2.10 13.37 -10.90
CA GLN A 38 -3.53 13.65 -10.67
C GLN A 38 -4.01 13.08 -9.35
N ASP A 39 -3.71 11.81 -9.07
CA ASP A 39 -4.07 11.14 -7.81
C ASP A 39 -3.51 11.88 -6.59
N THR A 40 -2.29 12.40 -6.69
CA THR A 40 -1.68 13.20 -5.64
C THR A 40 -2.51 14.45 -5.33
N PHE A 41 -2.92 15.19 -6.35
CA PHE A 41 -3.76 16.38 -6.17
C PHE A 41 -5.18 16.05 -5.73
N LEU A 42 -5.78 14.95 -6.20
CA LEU A 42 -7.09 14.47 -5.75
C LEU A 42 -7.08 14.09 -4.26
N ARG A 43 -6.02 13.41 -3.78
CA ARG A 43 -5.87 13.11 -2.35
C ARG A 43 -5.77 14.37 -1.50
N LEU A 44 -5.17 15.43 -2.05
CA LEU A 44 -5.06 16.72 -1.36
C LEU A 44 -6.40 17.47 -1.30
N LEU A 45 -7.21 17.40 -2.35
CA LEU A 45 -8.55 17.98 -2.36
C LEU A 45 -9.43 17.45 -1.24
N ASN A 46 -9.28 16.18 -0.90
CA ASN A 46 -10.04 15.53 0.16
C ASN A 46 -9.51 15.83 1.58
N ARG A 47 -8.37 16.54 1.71
CA ARG A 47 -7.83 16.97 3.00
C ARG A 47 -8.18 18.43 3.26
N HIS A 48 -8.99 18.69 4.28
CA HIS A 48 -9.41 20.05 4.66
C HIS A 48 -8.28 20.92 5.25
N GLU A 49 -7.06 20.41 5.40
CA GLU A 49 -5.94 21.04 6.10
C GLU A 49 -4.96 21.83 5.19
N LEU A 50 -5.38 22.24 3.99
CA LEU A 50 -4.52 22.99 3.04
C LEU A 50 -4.36 24.47 3.40
N LEU A 51 -4.46 24.81 4.68
CA LEU A 51 -4.22 26.16 5.16
C LEU A 51 -2.70 26.37 5.33
N GLU A 52 -2.09 27.13 4.39
CA GLU A 52 -0.71 27.62 4.45
C GLU A 52 0.41 26.56 4.53
N LEU A 53 0.61 25.85 3.44
CA LEU A 53 1.79 24.96 3.32
C LEU A 53 3.08 25.79 3.27
N LYS A 54 3.89 25.76 4.34
CA LYS A 54 5.21 26.41 4.39
C LYS A 54 6.19 25.82 3.38
N ALA A 55 6.03 24.54 2.97
CA ALA A 55 6.90 23.84 2.04
C ALA A 55 6.08 22.95 1.08
N PRO A 56 5.40 23.53 0.06
CA PRO A 56 4.48 22.79 -0.80
C PRO A 56 5.12 21.59 -1.51
N ARG A 57 6.33 21.74 -2.04
CA ARG A 57 7.04 20.66 -2.74
C ARG A 57 7.40 19.49 -1.83
N ALA A 58 7.81 19.76 -0.60
CA ALA A 58 8.13 18.73 0.39
C ALA A 58 6.87 17.93 0.75
N PHE A 59 5.75 18.62 0.94
CA PHE A 59 4.48 18.01 1.24
C PHE A 59 3.95 17.18 0.06
N LEU A 60 3.93 17.73 -1.15
CA LEU A 60 3.56 17.02 -2.37
C LEU A 60 4.41 15.76 -2.57
N ARG A 61 5.72 15.85 -2.35
CA ARG A 61 6.64 14.71 -2.44
C ARG A 61 6.30 13.62 -1.42
N THR A 62 5.93 13.98 -0.21
CA THR A 62 5.56 13.02 0.83
C THR A 62 4.29 12.25 0.44
N VAL A 63 3.26 12.96 -0.04
CA VAL A 63 2.02 12.34 -0.52
C VAL A 63 2.27 11.47 -1.75
N ALA A 64 2.98 12.00 -2.75
CA ALA A 64 3.29 11.29 -3.99
C ALA A 64 4.14 10.04 -3.75
N ARG A 65 5.09 10.07 -2.78
CA ARG A 65 5.87 8.88 -2.42
C ARG A 65 5.01 7.73 -1.94
N GLY A 66 3.99 8.00 -1.12
CA GLY A 66 3.03 6.98 -0.69
C GLY A 66 2.27 6.37 -1.88
N ILE A 67 1.86 7.21 -2.82
CA ILE A 67 1.15 6.78 -4.04
C ILE A 67 2.05 5.92 -4.93
N VAL A 68 3.32 6.30 -5.11
CA VAL A 68 4.31 5.52 -5.88
C VAL A 68 4.56 4.15 -5.24
N ILE A 69 4.69 4.08 -3.91
CA ILE A 69 4.86 2.81 -3.20
C ILE A 69 3.63 1.91 -3.40
N ASP A 70 2.42 2.46 -3.30
CA ASP A 70 1.18 1.72 -3.54
C ASP A 70 1.09 1.22 -5.00
N HIS A 71 1.51 2.05 -5.97
CA HIS A 71 1.56 1.69 -7.39
C HIS A 71 2.51 0.50 -7.64
N TRP A 72 3.75 0.56 -7.17
CA TRP A 72 4.70 -0.55 -7.32
C TRP A 72 4.23 -1.82 -6.63
N ARG A 73 3.62 -1.71 -5.45
CA ARG A 73 3.04 -2.86 -4.76
C ARG A 73 1.96 -3.53 -5.61
N ARG A 74 1.09 -2.74 -6.23
CA ARG A 74 0.02 -3.26 -7.09
C ARG A 74 0.59 -3.98 -8.31
N GLU A 75 1.57 -3.38 -9.00
CA GLU A 75 2.25 -4.01 -10.13
C GLU A 75 2.91 -5.35 -9.74
N GLU A 76 3.57 -5.39 -8.58
CA GLU A 76 4.24 -6.59 -8.09
C GLU A 76 3.24 -7.70 -7.73
N LEU A 77 2.15 -7.35 -7.07
CA LEU A 77 1.06 -8.29 -6.77
C LEU A 77 0.39 -8.82 -8.04
N GLU A 78 0.16 -7.96 -9.03
CA GLU A 78 -0.42 -8.36 -10.31
C GLU A 78 0.50 -9.32 -11.06
N ARG A 79 1.79 -9.03 -11.11
CA ARG A 79 2.79 -9.92 -11.72
C ARG A 79 2.82 -11.28 -11.03
N ALA A 80 2.91 -11.31 -9.68
CA ALA A 80 2.93 -12.55 -8.91
C ALA A 80 1.65 -13.36 -9.09
N TYR A 81 0.49 -12.70 -9.15
CA TYR A 81 -0.79 -13.35 -9.43
C TYR A 81 -0.82 -14.00 -10.82
N LEU A 82 -0.37 -13.29 -11.86
CA LEU A 82 -0.31 -13.82 -13.22
C LEU A 82 0.64 -15.01 -13.33
N GLU A 83 1.79 -14.94 -12.69
CA GLU A 83 2.73 -16.07 -12.60
C GLU A 83 2.10 -17.27 -11.92
N ALA A 84 1.40 -17.07 -10.81
CA ALA A 84 0.74 -18.14 -10.07
C ALA A 84 -0.34 -18.86 -10.90
N ILE A 85 -1.17 -18.11 -11.62
CA ILE A 85 -2.22 -18.72 -12.46
C ILE A 85 -1.65 -19.39 -13.72
N ALA A 86 -0.55 -18.90 -14.27
CA ALA A 86 0.10 -19.50 -15.45
C ALA A 86 0.64 -20.90 -15.18
N HIS A 87 0.98 -21.22 -13.94
CA HIS A 87 1.48 -22.53 -13.52
C HIS A 87 0.38 -23.54 -13.11
N GLN A 88 -0.89 -23.10 -13.08
CA GLN A 88 -1.99 -24.00 -12.75
C GLN A 88 -2.46 -24.77 -13.99
N PRO A 89 -2.47 -26.11 -13.97
CA PRO A 89 -2.98 -26.89 -15.10
C PRO A 89 -4.49 -26.75 -15.21
N CYS A 90 -4.96 -26.34 -16.38
CA CYS A 90 -6.36 -26.35 -16.80
C CYS A 90 -7.36 -25.61 -15.89
N HIS A 91 -7.39 -24.30 -15.95
CA HIS A 91 -8.56 -23.57 -15.49
C HIS A 91 -8.90 -22.44 -16.46
N GLU A 92 -10.19 -22.17 -16.58
CA GLU A 92 -10.71 -21.03 -17.32
C GLU A 92 -9.96 -19.77 -16.93
N THR A 93 -9.54 -19.00 -17.90
CA THR A 93 -8.90 -17.72 -17.66
C THR A 93 -9.85 -16.85 -16.83
N PRO A 94 -9.48 -16.40 -15.63
CA PRO A 94 -10.35 -15.56 -14.80
C PRO A 94 -10.85 -14.33 -15.58
N SER A 95 -12.11 -13.98 -15.40
CA SER A 95 -12.65 -12.78 -16.02
C SER A 95 -11.89 -11.54 -15.55
N PRO A 96 -11.85 -10.45 -16.32
CA PRO A 96 -11.23 -9.19 -15.89
C PRO A 96 -11.76 -8.68 -14.55
N GLU A 97 -13.06 -8.85 -14.28
CA GLU A 97 -13.71 -8.46 -13.03
C GLU A 97 -13.23 -9.33 -11.86
N SER A 98 -13.16 -10.64 -12.05
CA SER A 98 -12.64 -11.56 -11.03
C SER A 98 -11.20 -11.28 -10.69
N ARG A 99 -10.37 -10.98 -11.70
CA ARG A 99 -8.97 -10.59 -11.53
C ARG A 99 -8.85 -9.30 -10.72
N GLN A 100 -9.67 -8.29 -11.02
CA GLN A 100 -9.68 -7.02 -10.31
C GLN A 100 -10.02 -7.21 -8.82
N LEU A 101 -11.05 -7.99 -8.50
CA LEU A 101 -11.44 -8.29 -7.12
C LEU A 101 -10.34 -9.00 -6.32
N VAL A 102 -9.65 -9.95 -6.95
CA VAL A 102 -8.51 -10.65 -6.31
C VAL A 102 -7.37 -9.68 -6.03
N LEU A 103 -7.03 -8.82 -6.97
CA LEU A 103 -5.97 -7.81 -6.79
C LEU A 103 -6.29 -6.82 -5.67
N GLU A 104 -7.52 -6.32 -5.59
CA GLU A 104 -7.97 -5.43 -4.52
C GLU A 104 -7.89 -6.11 -3.13
N LEU A 105 -8.26 -7.40 -3.05
CA LEU A 105 -8.12 -8.18 -1.83
C LEU A 105 -6.65 -8.35 -1.44
N LEU A 106 -5.78 -8.71 -2.38
CA LEU A 106 -4.34 -8.86 -2.14
C LEU A 106 -3.69 -7.55 -1.71
N GLU A 107 -4.06 -6.41 -2.30
CA GLU A 107 -3.61 -5.09 -1.86
C GLU A 107 -4.03 -4.79 -0.42
N SER A 108 -5.28 -5.11 -0.06
CA SER A 108 -5.79 -4.90 1.29
C SER A 108 -5.02 -5.74 2.32
N ILE A 109 -4.75 -7.00 2.00
CA ILE A 109 -3.94 -7.89 2.84
C ILE A 109 -2.51 -7.38 2.97
N ALA A 110 -1.87 -6.96 1.86
CA ALA A 110 -0.52 -6.43 1.89
C ALA A 110 -0.40 -5.18 2.76
N LYS A 111 -1.34 -4.24 2.64
CA LYS A 111 -1.41 -3.04 3.49
C LYS A 111 -1.60 -3.38 4.98
N MET A 112 -2.44 -4.36 5.27
CA MET A 112 -2.64 -4.86 6.63
C MET A 112 -1.33 -5.42 7.20
N LEU A 113 -0.62 -6.25 6.44
CA LEU A 113 0.65 -6.85 6.86
C LEU A 113 1.76 -5.81 7.06
N ASP A 114 1.80 -4.76 6.24
CA ASP A 114 2.77 -3.67 6.38
C ASP A 114 2.58 -2.85 7.66
N GLY A 115 1.38 -2.80 8.20
CA GLY A 115 1.10 -2.18 9.50
C GLY A 115 1.66 -2.95 10.70
N LEU A 116 2.06 -4.22 10.51
CA LEU A 116 2.64 -5.06 11.56
C LEU A 116 4.15 -4.81 11.73
N LYS A 117 4.65 -4.90 12.96
CA LYS A 117 6.09 -4.93 13.23
C LYS A 117 6.73 -6.13 12.53
N PRO A 118 7.98 -6.03 12.02
CA PRO A 118 8.59 -7.09 11.21
C PRO A 118 8.55 -8.49 11.83
N LYS A 119 8.88 -8.64 13.11
CA LYS A 119 8.85 -9.94 13.81
C LYS A 119 7.42 -10.47 14.00
N VAL A 120 6.46 -9.59 14.25
CA VAL A 120 5.03 -9.93 14.37
C VAL A 120 4.51 -10.43 13.03
N ARG A 121 4.79 -9.70 11.95
CA ARG A 121 4.43 -10.09 10.58
C ARG A 121 5.03 -11.43 10.18
N GLN A 122 6.33 -11.64 10.45
CA GLN A 122 7.02 -12.89 10.15
C GLN A 122 6.38 -14.08 10.88
N ALA A 123 6.17 -13.99 12.19
CA ALA A 123 5.52 -15.03 12.96
C ALA A 123 4.10 -15.34 12.47
N PHE A 124 3.34 -14.29 12.12
CA PHE A 124 1.99 -14.40 11.59
C PHE A 124 1.95 -15.12 10.24
N LEU A 125 2.85 -14.77 9.31
CA LEU A 125 2.93 -15.43 7.99
C LEU A 125 3.33 -16.90 8.12
N LEU A 126 4.32 -17.25 8.95
CA LEU A 126 4.72 -18.62 9.19
C LEU A 126 3.56 -19.46 9.77
N ALA A 127 2.77 -18.89 10.67
CA ALA A 127 1.62 -19.58 11.26
C ALA A 127 0.45 -19.74 10.27
N GLN A 128 0.08 -18.67 9.55
CA GLN A 128 -1.15 -18.65 8.75
C GLN A 128 -0.96 -19.16 7.32
N CYS A 129 0.18 -18.86 6.70
CA CYS A 129 0.44 -19.26 5.30
C CYS A 129 1.16 -20.60 5.20
N GLU A 130 2.09 -20.88 6.12
CA GLU A 130 2.86 -22.12 6.11
C GLU A 130 2.32 -23.18 7.08
N GLY A 131 1.34 -22.83 7.92
CA GLY A 131 0.76 -23.73 8.91
C GLY A 131 1.75 -24.23 9.95
N MET A 132 2.83 -23.49 10.19
CA MET A 132 3.93 -23.88 11.06
C MET A 132 3.51 -23.85 12.54
N PRO A 133 3.76 -24.91 13.33
CA PRO A 133 3.49 -24.93 14.75
C PRO A 133 4.33 -23.87 15.50
N TYR A 134 3.76 -23.24 16.53
CA TYR A 134 4.42 -22.13 17.28
C TYR A 134 5.79 -22.51 17.86
N LYS A 135 6.00 -23.76 18.23
CA LYS A 135 7.31 -24.24 18.70
C LYS A 135 8.37 -24.14 17.60
N GLN A 136 8.04 -24.56 16.38
CA GLN A 136 8.95 -24.47 15.25
C GLN A 136 9.21 -23.01 14.85
N ILE A 137 8.16 -22.15 14.91
CA ILE A 137 8.33 -20.71 14.69
C ILE A 137 9.28 -20.10 15.71
N ALA A 138 9.16 -20.48 16.98
CA ALA A 138 10.05 -20.02 18.06
C ALA A 138 11.50 -20.40 17.80
N GLU A 139 11.75 -21.65 17.39
CA GLU A 139 13.08 -22.14 17.02
C GLU A 139 13.64 -21.41 15.80
N GLN A 140 12.86 -21.30 14.71
CA GLN A 140 13.28 -20.65 13.47
C GLN A 140 13.58 -19.16 13.65
N MET A 141 12.79 -18.47 14.46
CA MET A 141 12.98 -17.05 14.74
C MET A 141 13.95 -16.77 15.90
N SER A 142 14.46 -17.80 16.56
CA SER A 142 15.32 -17.70 17.75
C SER A 142 14.69 -16.86 18.86
N VAL A 143 13.42 -17.12 19.16
CA VAL A 143 12.64 -16.46 20.23
C VAL A 143 11.96 -17.49 21.12
N SER A 144 11.43 -17.06 22.28
CA SER A 144 10.65 -17.95 23.13
C SER A 144 9.26 -18.25 22.55
N LEU A 145 8.69 -19.41 22.89
CA LEU A 145 7.31 -19.76 22.55
C LEU A 145 6.32 -18.68 22.98
N ARG A 146 6.49 -18.15 24.19
CA ARG A 146 5.67 -17.05 24.72
C ARG A 146 5.75 -15.76 23.86
N SER A 147 6.92 -15.51 23.25
CA SER A 147 7.07 -14.38 22.31
C SER A 147 6.27 -14.62 21.04
N VAL A 148 6.27 -15.85 20.51
CA VAL A 148 5.46 -16.20 19.32
C VAL A 148 3.98 -16.04 19.62
N GLU A 149 3.50 -16.58 20.74
CA GLU A 149 2.09 -16.42 21.17
C GLU A 149 1.67 -14.95 21.22
N ARG A 150 2.52 -14.09 21.80
CA ARG A 150 2.30 -12.66 21.84
C ARG A 150 2.29 -12.04 20.44
N TYR A 151 3.23 -12.40 19.55
CA TYR A 151 3.27 -11.88 18.19
C TYR A 151 2.01 -12.23 17.41
N ILE A 152 1.52 -13.46 17.55
CA ILE A 152 0.26 -13.87 16.91
C ILE A 152 -0.92 -13.11 17.48
N ALA A 153 -1.00 -12.93 18.80
CA ALA A 153 -2.06 -12.13 19.43
C ALA A 153 -2.03 -10.67 18.98
N ASP A 154 -0.85 -10.05 18.91
CA ASP A 154 -0.68 -8.68 18.41
C ASP A 154 -1.13 -8.56 16.94
N ALA A 155 -0.79 -9.54 16.08
CA ALA A 155 -1.21 -9.56 14.69
C ALA A 155 -2.73 -9.70 14.54
N LEU A 156 -3.34 -10.62 15.26
CA LEU A 156 -4.80 -10.83 15.24
C LEU A 156 -5.56 -9.60 15.76
N TYR A 157 -5.04 -8.95 16.80
CA TYR A 157 -5.62 -7.71 17.32
C TYR A 157 -5.54 -6.57 16.29
N HIS A 158 -4.41 -6.43 15.60
CA HIS A 158 -4.25 -5.47 14.50
C HIS A 158 -5.26 -5.73 13.36
N CYS A 159 -5.42 -6.98 12.95
CA CYS A 159 -6.43 -7.37 11.95
C CYS A 159 -7.86 -7.02 12.42
N TYR A 160 -8.15 -7.28 13.68
CA TYR A 160 -9.45 -6.95 14.28
C TYR A 160 -9.73 -5.45 14.24
N LEU A 161 -8.76 -4.62 14.63
CA LEU A 161 -8.90 -3.17 14.61
C LEU A 161 -9.15 -2.64 13.21
N LEU A 162 -8.45 -3.14 12.18
CA LEU A 162 -8.63 -2.71 10.79
C LEU A 162 -10.02 -3.07 10.24
N ARG A 163 -10.61 -4.15 10.74
CA ARG A 163 -11.92 -4.61 10.26
C ARG A 163 -13.09 -3.96 10.99
N TYR A 164 -12.94 -3.65 12.27
CA TYR A 164 -14.04 -3.26 13.16
C TYR A 164 -13.83 -1.92 13.87
N ALA A 165 -12.68 -1.25 13.73
CA ALA A 165 -12.50 0.09 14.25
C ALA A 165 -13.39 1.08 13.45
N PRO A 166 -14.14 1.96 14.13
CA PRO A 166 -15.01 2.94 13.50
C PRO A 166 -14.24 3.99 12.71
#